data_6b62d9e15f30cfa5439c568ef2db88da
#
_entry.id   6b62d9e15f30cfa5439c568ef2db88da
#
_cell.length_a   1.000
_cell.length_b   1.000
_cell.length_c   1.000
_cell.angle_alpha   90.00
_cell.angle_beta   90.00
_cell.angle_gamma   90.00
#
_symmetry.space_group_name_H-M   'P 1'
#
loop_
_entity.id
_entity.type
_entity.pdbx_description
1 polymer ?
#
loop_
_entity_poly.entity_id
_entity_poly.type
_entity_poly.pdbx_seq_one_letter_code
_entity_poly.pdbx_strand_id
1 'polypeptide(L)'
;FNIEPKSTLAAHLLIKSLKSNKKNLDRFCIGSFSTNKIKLLRNSCGDQLCTSMTKQETIMFYLDSVLPFFKNNIPCLQIPMFYFGFQIVSKSFVSHVHSLGKKIHAWTINDESQMNQLIDYGVDGIMTDRPQLLKDVLINRSLWR
;
A
#
# COMPACT_ATOMS: atom_id res chain seq x y z
N PHE A 1 -1.38 11.62 -0.83
CA PHE A 1 -2.70 11.12 -1.26
C PHE A 1 -2.55 9.69 -1.78
N ASN A 2 -3.40 8.76 -1.30
CA ASN A 2 -3.50 7.42 -1.85
C ASN A 2 -4.73 7.36 -2.78
N ILE A 3 -4.54 6.95 -4.03
CA ILE A 3 -5.60 6.97 -5.04
C ILE A 3 -5.69 5.60 -5.73
N GLU A 4 -6.91 5.08 -5.84
CA GLU A 4 -7.18 3.88 -6.62
C GLU A 4 -8.12 4.19 -7.80
N PRO A 5 -7.65 4.11 -9.06
CA PRO A 5 -8.53 4.24 -10.22
C PRO A 5 -9.40 2.97 -10.38
N LYS A 6 -10.71 3.11 -10.19
CA LYS A 6 -11.64 1.97 -10.24
C LYS A 6 -11.88 1.43 -11.66
N SER A 7 -11.71 2.26 -12.71
CA SER A 7 -11.86 1.86 -14.12
C SER A 7 -10.64 2.26 -14.96
N THR A 8 -10.52 1.71 -16.17
CA THR A 8 -9.49 2.11 -17.13
C THR A 8 -9.65 3.57 -17.55
N LEU A 9 -10.89 4.04 -17.71
CA LEU A 9 -11.16 5.46 -18.00
C LEU A 9 -10.66 6.35 -16.85
N ALA A 10 -10.94 5.98 -15.60
CA ALA A 10 -10.44 6.71 -14.44
C ALA A 10 -8.90 6.73 -14.40
N ALA A 11 -8.22 5.65 -14.80
CA ALA A 11 -6.76 5.63 -14.90
C ALA A 11 -6.24 6.61 -15.96
N HIS A 12 -6.88 6.69 -17.14
CA HIS A 12 -6.50 7.67 -18.18
C HIS A 12 -6.71 9.12 -17.72
N LEU A 13 -7.84 9.41 -17.05
CA LEU A 13 -8.11 10.74 -16.51
C LEU A 13 -7.11 11.12 -15.42
N LEU A 14 -6.78 10.16 -14.56
CA LEU A 14 -5.75 10.34 -13.52
C LEU A 14 -4.38 10.64 -14.13
N ILE A 15 -3.97 9.90 -15.17
CA ILE A 15 -2.71 10.15 -15.89
C ILE A 15 -2.69 11.58 -16.44
N LYS A 16 -3.78 12.03 -17.06
CA LYS A 16 -3.88 13.41 -17.58
C LYS A 16 -3.69 14.43 -16.46
N SER A 17 -4.34 14.24 -15.32
CA SER A 17 -4.21 15.12 -14.15
C SER A 17 -2.80 15.09 -13.55
N LEU A 18 -2.19 13.92 -13.41
CA LEU A 18 -0.82 13.78 -12.89
C LEU A 18 0.21 14.45 -13.81
N LYS A 19 0.06 14.32 -15.13
CA LYS A 19 0.96 14.93 -16.10
C LYS A 19 0.88 16.48 -16.08
N SER A 20 -0.28 17.05 -15.79
CA SER A 20 -0.41 18.51 -15.60
C SER A 20 0.15 19.00 -14.26
N ASN A 21 0.35 18.10 -13.28
CA ASN A 21 0.85 18.41 -11.94
C ASN A 21 2.19 17.74 -11.61
N LYS A 22 3.08 17.61 -12.57
CA LYS A 22 4.36 16.88 -12.44
C LYS A 22 5.21 17.27 -11.21
N LYS A 23 5.14 18.51 -10.75
CA LYS A 23 5.92 19.01 -9.61
C LYS A 23 5.52 18.41 -8.26
N ASN A 24 4.39 17.71 -8.18
CA ASN A 24 3.84 17.19 -6.93
C ASN A 24 3.59 15.67 -6.99
N LEU A 25 4.24 14.92 -7.89
CA LEU A 25 4.02 13.48 -8.04
C LEU A 25 4.41 12.70 -6.78
N ASP A 26 5.38 13.19 -6.01
CA ASP A 26 5.83 12.68 -4.73
C ASP A 26 4.73 12.66 -3.64
N ARG A 27 3.68 13.46 -3.82
CA ARG A 27 2.52 13.52 -2.91
C ARG A 27 1.46 12.46 -3.17
N PHE A 28 1.60 11.66 -4.23
CA PHE A 28 0.61 10.66 -4.65
C PHE A 28 1.21 9.25 -4.60
N CYS A 29 0.46 8.32 -4.05
CA CYS A 29 0.70 6.88 -4.22
C CYS A 29 -0.52 6.27 -4.89
N ILE A 30 -0.32 5.52 -5.96
CA ILE A 30 -1.41 4.92 -6.73
C ILE A 30 -1.43 3.41 -6.51
N GLY A 31 -2.55 2.93 -5.97
CA GLY A 31 -2.81 1.50 -5.79
C GLY A 31 -3.82 0.97 -6.81
N SER A 32 -3.71 -0.28 -7.21
CA SER A 32 -4.76 -1.01 -7.91
C SER A 32 -4.47 -2.51 -7.94
N PHE A 33 -5.53 -3.32 -7.80
CA PHE A 33 -5.43 -4.76 -8.08
C PHE A 33 -5.15 -5.10 -9.54
N SER A 34 -5.50 -4.21 -10.47
CA SER A 34 -5.29 -4.43 -11.88
C SER A 34 -3.85 -4.12 -12.28
N THR A 35 -3.10 -5.17 -12.59
CA THR A 35 -1.73 -5.05 -13.12
C THR A 35 -1.68 -4.16 -14.36
N ASN A 36 -2.69 -4.25 -15.24
CA ASN A 36 -2.73 -3.44 -16.44
C ASN A 36 -2.86 -1.94 -16.14
N LYS A 37 -3.69 -1.56 -15.16
CA LYS A 37 -3.83 -0.15 -14.75
C LYS A 37 -2.54 0.39 -14.14
N ILE A 38 -1.88 -0.39 -13.29
CA ILE A 38 -0.58 0.03 -12.70
C ILE A 38 0.50 0.13 -13.78
N LYS A 39 0.62 -0.84 -14.70
CA LYS A 39 1.56 -0.75 -15.82
C LYS A 39 1.29 0.49 -16.67
N LEU A 40 0.03 0.78 -16.98
CA LEU A 40 -0.36 1.98 -17.74
C LEU A 40 0.10 3.26 -17.04
N LEU A 41 -0.11 3.38 -15.74
CA LEU A 41 0.30 4.53 -14.93
C LEU A 41 1.83 4.68 -14.88
N ARG A 42 2.57 3.59 -14.59
CA ARG A 42 4.04 3.58 -14.58
C ARG A 42 4.62 4.00 -15.93
N ASN A 43 4.14 3.40 -17.03
CA ASN A 43 4.59 3.73 -18.38
C ASN A 43 4.30 5.18 -18.77
N SER A 44 3.21 5.75 -18.24
CA SER A 44 2.78 7.11 -18.59
C SER A 44 3.42 8.21 -17.75
N CYS A 45 3.73 7.95 -16.48
CA CYS A 45 4.22 8.94 -15.50
C CYS A 45 5.68 8.71 -15.08
N GLY A 46 6.27 7.55 -15.44
CA GLY A 46 7.64 7.19 -15.10
C GLY A 46 7.85 6.82 -13.63
N ASP A 47 9.12 6.62 -13.25
CA ASP A 47 9.54 6.15 -11.93
C ASP A 47 9.34 7.18 -10.81
N GLN A 48 9.03 8.43 -11.15
CA GLN A 48 8.74 9.49 -10.17
C GLN A 48 7.38 9.29 -9.48
N LEU A 49 6.47 8.51 -10.10
CA LEU A 49 5.17 8.23 -9.52
C LEU A 49 5.27 7.04 -8.56
N CYS A 50 4.97 7.29 -7.28
CA CYS A 50 4.81 6.20 -6.33
C CYS A 50 3.60 5.33 -6.71
N THR A 51 3.83 4.03 -6.88
CA THR A 51 2.76 3.04 -7.04
C THR A 51 2.94 1.91 -6.04
N SER A 52 1.83 1.33 -5.60
CA SER A 52 1.89 0.09 -4.81
C SER A 52 2.23 -1.11 -5.70
N MET A 53 2.71 -2.19 -5.08
CA MET A 53 2.81 -3.48 -5.74
C MET A 53 1.44 -3.95 -6.23
N THR A 54 1.42 -4.52 -7.43
CA THR A 54 0.25 -5.25 -7.95
C THR A 54 0.07 -6.56 -7.18
N LYS A 55 -1.09 -7.20 -7.34
CA LYS A 55 -1.33 -8.52 -6.71
C LYS A 55 -0.24 -9.53 -7.05
N GLN A 56 0.19 -9.60 -8.31
CA GLN A 56 1.24 -10.54 -8.75
C GLN A 56 2.59 -10.20 -8.11
N GLU A 57 2.97 -8.94 -8.11
CA GLU A 57 4.21 -8.45 -7.47
C GLU A 57 4.20 -8.71 -5.96
N THR A 58 3.05 -8.53 -5.29
CA THR A 58 2.90 -8.81 -3.86
C THR A 58 3.07 -10.31 -3.55
N ILE A 59 2.47 -11.19 -4.37
CA ILE A 59 2.63 -12.64 -4.20
C ILE A 59 4.10 -13.03 -4.40
N MET A 60 4.75 -12.55 -5.45
CA MET A 60 6.16 -12.82 -5.69
C MET A 60 7.04 -12.29 -4.56
N PHE A 61 6.75 -11.09 -4.06
CA PHE A 61 7.47 -10.51 -2.94
C PHE A 61 7.27 -11.30 -1.63
N TYR A 62 6.05 -11.78 -1.37
CA TYR A 62 5.77 -12.63 -0.21
C TYR A 62 6.53 -13.95 -0.27
N LEU A 63 6.60 -14.58 -1.43
CA LEU A 63 7.41 -15.79 -1.65
C LEU A 63 8.91 -15.50 -1.51
N ASP A 64 9.36 -14.34 -1.96
CA ASP A 64 10.76 -13.90 -1.83
C ASP A 64 11.20 -13.69 -0.37
N SER A 65 10.26 -13.41 0.53
CA SER A 65 10.56 -13.36 1.97
C SER A 65 11.02 -14.71 2.55
N VAL A 66 10.77 -15.81 1.82
CA VAL A 66 11.19 -17.18 2.15
C VAL A 66 12.35 -17.63 1.24
N LEU A 67 12.37 -17.19 -0.02
CA LEU A 67 13.37 -17.55 -1.03
C LEU A 67 13.78 -16.29 -1.82
N PRO A 68 14.99 -15.70 -1.57
CA PRO A 68 15.33 -14.36 -2.04
C PRO A 68 15.73 -14.33 -3.52
N PHE A 69 14.75 -14.19 -4.42
CA PHE A 69 14.97 -14.07 -5.87
C PHE A 69 14.31 -12.84 -6.52
N PHE A 70 13.42 -12.14 -5.81
CA PHE A 70 12.60 -11.08 -6.41
C PHE A 70 13.07 -9.69 -5.99
N LYS A 71 13.86 -9.04 -6.83
CA LYS A 71 14.26 -7.64 -6.63
C LYS A 71 13.34 -6.71 -7.43
N ASN A 72 12.75 -5.71 -6.79
CA ASN A 72 12.01 -4.64 -7.43
C ASN A 72 12.22 -3.32 -6.70
N ASN A 73 12.04 -2.21 -7.44
CA ASN A 73 12.17 -0.85 -6.91
C ASN A 73 10.84 -0.25 -6.47
N ILE A 74 9.78 -1.05 -6.34
CA ILE A 74 8.45 -0.56 -5.96
C ILE A 74 8.49 -0.20 -4.47
N PRO A 75 8.11 1.04 -4.09
CA PRO A 75 8.35 1.56 -2.75
C PRO A 75 7.38 1.04 -1.69
N CYS A 76 6.20 0.54 -2.07
CA CYS A 76 5.20 0.16 -1.08
C CYS A 76 4.32 -1.03 -1.50
N LEU A 77 3.80 -1.70 -0.47
CA LEU A 77 2.76 -2.73 -0.55
C LEU A 77 1.47 -2.19 0.07
N GLN A 78 0.34 -2.52 -0.56
CA GLN A 78 -0.99 -2.26 0.00
C GLN A 78 -1.76 -3.57 -0.02
N ILE A 79 -1.90 -4.22 1.14
CA ILE A 79 -2.36 -5.60 1.24
C ILE A 79 -3.42 -5.77 2.33
N PRO A 80 -4.34 -6.74 2.19
CA PRO A 80 -5.27 -7.09 3.26
C PRO A 80 -4.51 -7.78 4.42
N MET A 81 -5.02 -7.64 5.65
CA MET A 81 -4.45 -8.33 6.80
C MET A 81 -4.58 -9.85 6.66
N PHE A 82 -5.71 -10.32 6.12
CA PHE A 82 -5.99 -11.74 5.88
C PHE A 82 -6.28 -11.99 4.40
N TYR A 83 -5.87 -13.14 3.90
CA TYR A 83 -6.18 -13.60 2.55
C TYR A 83 -6.56 -15.09 2.59
N PHE A 84 -7.76 -15.43 2.11
CA PHE A 84 -8.33 -16.77 2.22
C PHE A 84 -8.29 -17.38 3.65
N GLY A 85 -8.53 -16.54 4.67
CA GLY A 85 -8.51 -16.97 6.07
C GLY A 85 -7.11 -17.01 6.70
N PHE A 86 -6.04 -16.91 5.93
CA PHE A 86 -4.68 -16.87 6.45
C PHE A 86 -4.24 -15.44 6.73
N GLN A 87 -3.64 -15.20 7.89
CA GLN A 87 -3.03 -13.92 8.22
C GLN A 87 -1.73 -13.76 7.44
N ILE A 88 -1.69 -12.76 6.55
CA ILE A 88 -0.53 -12.48 5.71
C ILE A 88 0.31 -11.31 6.25
N VAL A 89 -0.28 -10.40 7.01
CA VAL A 89 0.48 -9.35 7.71
C VAL A 89 0.88 -9.86 9.08
N SER A 90 2.17 -10.10 9.27
CA SER A 90 2.77 -10.49 10.54
C SER A 90 3.91 -9.54 10.90
N LYS A 91 4.32 -9.52 12.17
CA LYS A 91 5.45 -8.68 12.61
C LYS A 91 6.75 -9.00 11.84
N SER A 92 7.02 -10.28 11.60
CA SER A 92 8.20 -10.71 10.82
C SER A 92 8.12 -10.25 9.37
N PHE A 93 6.93 -10.33 8.74
CA PHE A 93 6.74 -9.85 7.38
C PHE A 93 6.90 -8.32 7.28
N VAL A 94 6.33 -7.55 8.22
CA VAL A 94 6.53 -6.09 8.29
C VAL A 94 8.02 -5.74 8.44
N SER A 95 8.74 -6.43 9.33
CA SER A 95 10.18 -6.24 9.50
C SER A 95 10.97 -6.56 8.22
N HIS A 96 10.58 -7.61 7.49
CA HIS A 96 11.18 -7.94 6.20
C HIS A 96 10.94 -6.84 5.16
N VAL A 97 9.71 -6.33 5.04
CA VAL A 97 9.37 -5.20 4.16
C VAL A 97 10.26 -3.99 4.47
N HIS A 98 10.38 -3.64 5.74
CA HIS A 98 11.19 -2.50 6.19
C HIS A 98 12.70 -2.70 5.96
N SER A 99 13.22 -3.92 6.11
CA SER A 99 14.63 -4.22 5.84
C SER A 99 15.02 -3.96 4.38
N LEU A 100 14.05 -3.97 3.46
CA LEU A 100 14.22 -3.65 2.06
C LEU A 100 13.88 -2.18 1.72
N GLY A 101 13.72 -1.32 2.74
CA GLY A 101 13.40 0.10 2.57
C GLY A 101 12.00 0.38 2.03
N LYS A 102 11.07 -0.58 2.11
CA LYS A 102 9.72 -0.45 1.59
C LYS A 102 8.71 -0.13 2.68
N LYS A 103 7.54 0.39 2.26
CA LYS A 103 6.40 0.71 3.13
C LYS A 103 5.28 -0.31 2.98
N ILE A 104 4.53 -0.54 4.07
CA ILE A 104 3.39 -1.46 4.08
C ILE A 104 2.15 -0.77 4.63
N HIS A 105 1.06 -0.80 3.87
CA HIS A 105 -0.25 -0.34 4.27
C HIS A 105 -1.23 -1.51 4.31
N ALA A 106 -1.98 -1.62 5.40
CA ALA A 106 -3.02 -2.66 5.55
C ALA A 106 -4.43 -2.11 5.28
N TRP A 107 -5.26 -2.88 4.58
CA TRP A 107 -6.65 -2.52 4.25
C TRP A 107 -7.54 -3.77 4.23
N THR A 108 -8.86 -3.69 4.31
CA THR A 108 -9.62 -2.60 4.96
C THR A 108 -9.81 -3.02 6.40
N ILE A 109 -9.37 -2.22 7.34
CA ILE A 109 -9.30 -2.57 8.76
C ILE A 109 -10.36 -1.76 9.51
N ASN A 110 -11.42 -2.42 9.95
CA ASN A 110 -12.55 -1.77 10.61
C ASN A 110 -12.73 -2.21 12.09
N ASP A 111 -11.85 -3.06 12.58
CA ASP A 111 -11.86 -3.60 13.94
C ASP A 111 -10.73 -3.02 14.78
N GLU A 112 -11.04 -2.60 16.01
CA GLU A 112 -10.10 -1.92 16.91
C GLU A 112 -8.93 -2.83 17.31
N SER A 113 -9.19 -4.12 17.54
CA SER A 113 -8.15 -5.07 17.93
C SER A 113 -7.15 -5.28 16.79
N GLN A 114 -7.63 -5.37 15.54
CA GLN A 114 -6.78 -5.44 14.36
C GLN A 114 -5.98 -4.15 14.14
N MET A 115 -6.57 -2.97 14.39
CA MET A 115 -5.85 -1.70 14.32
C MET A 115 -4.69 -1.69 15.32
N ASN A 116 -4.94 -2.06 16.57
CA ASN A 116 -3.92 -2.15 17.60
C ASN A 116 -2.83 -3.15 17.22
N GLN A 117 -3.20 -4.34 16.76
CA GLN A 117 -2.26 -5.38 16.34
C GLN A 117 -1.34 -4.92 15.20
N LEU A 118 -1.90 -4.25 14.19
CA LEU A 118 -1.13 -3.74 13.05
C LEU A 118 -0.19 -2.61 13.45
N ILE A 119 -0.61 -1.75 14.38
CA ILE A 119 0.26 -0.72 14.96
C ILE A 119 1.43 -1.37 15.72
N ASP A 120 1.18 -2.45 16.49
CA ASP A 120 2.23 -3.20 17.19
C ASP A 120 3.18 -3.93 16.24
N TYR A 121 2.72 -4.30 15.06
CA TYR A 121 3.56 -4.86 14.00
C TYR A 121 4.39 -3.78 13.29
N GLY A 122 4.02 -2.50 13.44
CA GLY A 122 4.72 -1.36 12.87
C GLY A 122 4.35 -1.07 11.41
N VAL A 123 3.12 -1.37 10.97
CA VAL A 123 2.69 -0.99 9.61
C VAL A 123 2.74 0.53 9.43
N ASP A 124 3.06 0.98 8.23
CA ASP A 124 3.21 2.40 7.91
C ASP A 124 1.87 3.11 7.67
N GLY A 125 0.81 2.35 7.41
CA GLY A 125 -0.52 2.91 7.22
C GLY A 125 -1.64 1.89 7.36
N ILE A 126 -2.79 2.38 7.84
CA ILE A 126 -4.04 1.63 7.94
C ILE A 126 -5.11 2.35 7.12
N MET A 127 -5.76 1.63 6.22
CA MET A 127 -6.91 2.11 5.47
C MET A 127 -8.18 1.51 6.07
N THR A 128 -9.15 2.36 6.40
CA THR A 128 -10.35 1.99 7.14
C THR A 128 -11.56 2.76 6.65
N ASP A 129 -12.75 2.17 6.74
CA ASP A 129 -14.04 2.84 6.58
C ASP A 129 -14.50 3.50 7.90
N ARG A 130 -13.72 3.32 8.99
CA ARG A 130 -14.01 3.86 10.32
C ARG A 130 -12.91 4.82 10.80
N PRO A 131 -12.73 5.97 10.11
CA PRO A 131 -11.62 6.88 10.39
C PRO A 131 -11.66 7.46 11.81
N GLN A 132 -12.84 7.68 12.39
CA GLN A 132 -12.96 8.15 13.76
C GLN A 132 -12.43 7.10 14.75
N LEU A 133 -12.77 5.83 14.57
CA LEU A 133 -12.25 4.74 15.43
C LEU A 133 -10.72 4.67 15.36
N LEU A 134 -10.14 4.72 14.15
CA LEU A 134 -8.69 4.71 14.01
C LEU A 134 -8.05 5.93 14.68
N LYS A 135 -8.66 7.10 14.56
CA LYS A 135 -8.18 8.31 15.26
C LYS A 135 -8.18 8.12 16.77
N ASP A 136 -9.26 7.58 17.33
CA ASP A 136 -9.38 7.35 18.77
C ASP A 136 -8.31 6.35 19.26
N VAL A 137 -8.09 5.26 18.52
CA VAL A 137 -7.00 4.30 18.76
C VAL A 137 -5.64 4.99 18.78
N LEU A 138 -5.36 5.85 17.80
CA LEU A 138 -4.08 6.55 17.69
C LEU A 138 -3.89 7.57 18.83
N ILE A 139 -4.96 8.28 19.24
CA ILE A 139 -4.94 9.19 20.40
C ILE A 139 -4.62 8.41 21.68
N ASN A 140 -5.33 7.31 21.94
CA ASN A 140 -5.15 6.46 23.11
C ASN A 140 -3.72 5.89 23.21
N ARG A 141 -3.06 5.72 22.07
CA ARG A 141 -1.67 5.25 21.98
C ARG A 141 -0.64 6.38 21.91
N SER A 142 -1.06 7.65 22.00
CA SER A 142 -0.19 8.83 21.87
C SER A 142 0.53 8.92 20.51
N LEU A 143 -0.07 8.39 19.46
CA LEU A 143 0.47 8.36 18.10
C LEU A 143 -0.21 9.37 17.16
N TRP A 144 -1.30 9.98 17.56
CA TRP A 144 -1.98 11.03 16.79
C TRP A 144 -1.22 12.35 16.92
N ARG A 145 -0.86 12.94 15.76
CA ARG A 145 -0.19 14.25 15.64
C ARG A 145 -1.04 15.25 14.88
#